data_31300b6da0c9e874a8cc81ff33f982ff
#
_entry.id   31300b6da0c9e874a8cc81ff33f982ff
#
_cell.length_a   1.000
_cell.length_b   1.000
_cell.length_c   1.000
_cell.angle_alpha   90.00
_cell.angle_beta   90.00
_cell.angle_gamma   90.00
#
_symmetry.space_group_name_H-M   'P 1'
#
loop_
_entity.id
_entity.type
_entity.pdbx_description
1 polymer ?
#
loop_
_entity_poly.entity_id
_entity_poly.type
_entity_poly.pdbx_seq_one_letter_code
_entity_poly.pdbx_strand_id
1 'polypeptide(L)'
;MTLPPILAAALLAPAQPADGPSAFVSRLYAAYRAPDYSPFRRPDRIFAPPLVAALRENERLSTGEVGYLDADPLCQCQDPGGLRASVAAVRRPRPGAAEVRVRIAFPGGDSRDLRLRLAWTSAGWRVADIAATDEPSFLAGLTAWNRRKRAGR
;
A
#
# COMPACT_ATOMS: atom_id res chain seq x y z
N MET A 1 -37.62 -42.62 -19.99
CA MET A 1 -37.21 -41.18 -19.96
C MET A 1 -36.06 -41.04 -19.00
N THR A 2 -34.84 -41.02 -19.48
CA THR A 2 -33.60 -40.89 -18.69
C THR A 2 -33.10 -39.47 -18.75
N LEU A 3 -33.03 -38.79 -17.60
CA LEU A 3 -32.43 -37.45 -17.47
C LEU A 3 -30.90 -37.55 -17.55
N PRO A 4 -30.22 -36.64 -18.25
CA PRO A 4 -28.77 -36.60 -18.25
C PRO A 4 -28.23 -35.99 -16.96
N PRO A 5 -27.03 -36.43 -16.50
CA PRO A 5 -26.39 -35.85 -15.32
C PRO A 5 -25.88 -34.43 -15.62
N ILE A 6 -26.25 -33.47 -14.76
CA ILE A 6 -25.70 -32.12 -14.80
C ILE A 6 -24.29 -32.18 -14.19
N LEU A 7 -23.26 -32.03 -15.02
CA LEU A 7 -21.89 -31.79 -14.55
C LEU A 7 -21.82 -30.37 -13.93
N ALA A 8 -21.73 -30.31 -12.64
CA ALA A 8 -21.37 -29.08 -11.95
C ALA A 8 -19.89 -28.78 -12.16
N ALA A 9 -19.58 -27.78 -13.00
CA ALA A 9 -18.23 -27.25 -13.13
C ALA A 9 -17.87 -26.51 -11.83
N ALA A 10 -17.04 -27.10 -11.01
CA ALA A 10 -16.44 -26.44 -9.85
C ALA A 10 -15.47 -25.36 -10.38
N LEU A 11 -15.84 -24.09 -10.21
CA LEU A 11 -14.96 -22.95 -10.42
C LEU A 11 -13.84 -23.04 -9.38
N LEU A 12 -12.66 -23.47 -9.80
CA LEU A 12 -11.45 -23.39 -8.98
C LEU A 12 -11.15 -21.91 -8.75
N ALA A 13 -11.43 -21.43 -7.56
CA ALA A 13 -10.91 -20.14 -7.10
C ALA A 13 -9.38 -20.20 -7.10
N PRO A 14 -8.67 -19.19 -7.64
CA PRO A 14 -7.22 -19.18 -7.64
C PRO A 14 -6.71 -19.31 -6.20
N ALA A 15 -5.84 -20.28 -5.96
CA ALA A 15 -5.21 -20.53 -4.69
C ALA A 15 -4.48 -19.24 -4.27
N GLN A 16 -4.88 -18.64 -3.14
CA GLN A 16 -4.15 -17.53 -2.55
C GLN A 16 -2.81 -18.08 -2.06
N PRO A 17 -1.67 -17.50 -2.44
CA PRO A 17 -0.38 -17.96 -1.97
C PRO A 17 -0.31 -17.93 -0.43
N ALA A 18 0.58 -18.76 0.12
CA ALA A 18 0.79 -18.97 1.56
C ALA A 18 1.03 -17.68 2.37
N ASP A 19 1.36 -16.56 1.69
CA ASP A 19 1.61 -15.25 2.28
C ASP A 19 0.36 -14.37 2.27
N GLY A 20 -0.35 -14.35 3.40
CA GLY A 20 -1.49 -13.46 3.63
C GLY A 20 -1.09 -11.97 3.70
N PRO A 21 -2.10 -11.06 3.73
CA PRO A 21 -1.87 -9.62 3.79
C PRO A 21 -1.02 -9.19 5.01
N SER A 22 -1.16 -9.86 6.16
CA SER A 22 -0.33 -9.61 7.33
C SER A 22 1.14 -9.91 7.07
N ALA A 23 1.46 -11.05 6.46
CA ALA A 23 2.84 -11.44 6.14
C ALA A 23 3.47 -10.49 5.12
N PHE A 24 2.72 -10.05 4.11
CA PHE A 24 3.16 -9.02 3.18
C PHE A 24 3.56 -7.72 3.91
N VAL A 25 2.69 -7.21 4.78
CA VAL A 25 2.94 -5.97 5.55
C VAL A 25 4.12 -6.14 6.51
N SER A 26 4.23 -7.29 7.18
CA SER A 26 5.38 -7.56 8.05
C SER A 26 6.71 -7.55 7.29
N ARG A 27 6.77 -8.13 6.09
CA ARG A 27 7.97 -8.07 5.23
C ARG A 27 8.25 -6.66 4.72
N LEU A 28 7.21 -5.91 4.35
CA LEU A 28 7.35 -4.52 3.95
C LEU A 28 8.07 -3.70 5.02
N TYR A 29 7.62 -3.77 6.26
CA TYR A 29 8.26 -3.01 7.34
C TYR A 29 9.59 -3.62 7.82
N ALA A 30 9.80 -4.92 7.67
CA ALA A 30 11.10 -5.52 7.94
C ALA A 30 12.21 -4.98 7.02
N ALA A 31 11.87 -4.55 5.81
CA ALA A 31 12.82 -3.94 4.88
C ALA A 31 13.41 -2.61 5.37
N TYR A 32 12.69 -1.87 6.22
CA TYR A 32 13.20 -0.62 6.83
C TYR A 32 14.38 -0.81 7.79
N ARG A 33 14.76 -2.05 8.10
CA ARG A 33 16.00 -2.32 8.85
C ARG A 33 17.25 -2.10 8.02
N ALA A 34 17.14 -2.15 6.70
CA ALA A 34 18.25 -1.85 5.81
C ALA A 34 18.44 -0.33 5.71
N PRO A 35 19.67 0.19 5.95
CA PRO A 35 19.91 1.63 6.04
C PRO A 35 19.59 2.40 4.75
N ASP A 36 19.71 1.75 3.59
CA ASP A 36 19.45 2.35 2.28
C ASP A 36 18.07 2.00 1.71
N TYR A 37 17.18 1.45 2.52
CA TYR A 37 15.85 1.08 2.03
C TYR A 37 15.03 2.33 1.71
N SER A 38 14.40 2.30 0.55
CA SER A 38 13.36 3.25 0.15
C SER A 38 12.28 2.52 -0.64
N PRO A 39 11.00 2.67 -0.26
CA PRO A 39 9.90 2.07 -0.99
C PRO A 39 9.75 2.61 -2.41
N PHE A 40 10.33 3.78 -2.70
CA PHE A 40 10.24 4.46 -3.98
C PHE A 40 11.28 4.00 -5.01
N ARG A 41 12.31 3.24 -4.61
CA ARG A 41 13.27 2.66 -5.57
C ARG A 41 12.63 1.64 -6.51
N ARG A 42 11.66 0.86 -6.01
CA ARG A 42 10.89 -0.12 -6.79
C ARG A 42 9.43 -0.07 -6.37
N PRO A 43 8.73 1.02 -6.70
CA PRO A 43 7.37 1.25 -6.23
C PRO A 43 6.39 0.15 -6.69
N ASP A 44 6.62 -0.44 -7.85
CA ASP A 44 5.83 -1.56 -8.41
C ASP A 44 5.85 -2.83 -7.56
N ARG A 45 6.87 -3.01 -6.73
CA ARG A 45 6.94 -4.15 -5.80
C ARG A 45 6.11 -3.96 -4.53
N ILE A 46 5.78 -2.71 -4.21
CA ILE A 46 5.13 -2.33 -2.96
C ILE A 46 3.72 -1.82 -3.22
N PHE A 47 3.57 -0.94 -4.20
CA PHE A 47 2.32 -0.23 -4.47
C PHE A 47 1.56 -0.85 -5.63
N ALA A 48 0.23 -0.77 -5.57
CA ALA A 48 -0.66 -1.17 -6.66
C ALA A 48 -0.55 -0.21 -7.86
N PRO A 49 -0.85 -0.69 -9.08
CA PRO A 49 -0.65 0.11 -10.29
C PRO A 49 -1.23 1.52 -10.28
N PRO A 50 -2.45 1.79 -9.75
CA PRO A 50 -2.96 3.15 -9.68
C PRO A 50 -2.11 4.08 -8.81
N LEU A 51 -1.62 3.58 -7.66
CA LEU A 51 -0.78 4.35 -6.77
C LEU A 51 0.61 4.58 -7.38
N VAL A 52 1.18 3.58 -8.05
CA VAL A 52 2.44 3.74 -8.81
C VAL A 52 2.31 4.82 -9.89
N ALA A 53 1.20 4.82 -10.64
CA ALA A 53 0.95 5.82 -11.67
C ALA A 53 0.88 7.24 -11.08
N ALA A 54 0.17 7.41 -9.96
CA ALA A 54 0.05 8.70 -9.28
C ALA A 54 1.39 9.20 -8.72
N LEU A 55 2.23 8.30 -8.17
CA LEU A 55 3.57 8.61 -7.69
C LEU A 55 4.50 9.08 -8.82
N ARG A 56 4.52 8.37 -9.93
CA ARG A 56 5.31 8.73 -11.12
C ARG A 56 4.87 10.05 -11.72
N GLU A 57 3.57 10.33 -11.71
CA GLU A 57 3.05 11.61 -12.16
C GLU A 57 3.46 12.73 -11.21
N ASN A 58 3.39 12.53 -9.90
CA ASN A 58 3.85 13.49 -8.91
C ASN A 58 5.31 13.86 -9.14
N GLU A 59 6.19 12.88 -9.31
CA GLU A 59 7.61 13.08 -9.60
C GLU A 59 7.82 13.96 -10.84
N ARG A 60 7.11 13.66 -11.93
CA ARG A 60 7.20 14.48 -13.16
C ARG A 60 6.68 15.91 -12.98
N LEU A 61 5.67 16.12 -12.13
CA LEU A 61 5.07 17.43 -11.89
C LEU A 61 5.83 18.26 -10.86
N SER A 62 6.67 17.62 -10.04
CA SER A 62 7.45 18.26 -8.97
C SER A 62 8.86 18.65 -9.38
N THR A 63 9.17 18.66 -10.70
CA THR A 63 10.52 18.97 -11.19
C THR A 63 11.01 20.31 -10.64
N GLY A 64 12.03 20.27 -9.77
CA GLY A 64 12.64 21.47 -9.17
C GLY A 64 11.89 22.06 -7.97
N GLU A 65 10.79 21.46 -7.53
CA GLU A 65 10.00 21.88 -6.36
C GLU A 65 9.70 20.71 -5.44
N VAL A 66 9.34 21.00 -4.18
CA VAL A 66 8.79 20.00 -3.28
C VAL A 66 7.44 19.55 -3.82
N GLY A 67 7.29 18.24 -4.05
CA GLY A 67 6.05 17.63 -4.51
C GLY A 67 5.02 17.44 -3.38
N TYR A 68 4.05 16.58 -3.64
CA TYR A 68 3.12 16.15 -2.60
C TYR A 68 3.80 15.30 -1.52
N LEU A 69 4.87 14.61 -1.91
CA LEU A 69 5.66 13.74 -1.03
C LEU A 69 6.76 14.56 -0.36
N ASP A 70 6.52 15.01 0.84
CA ASP A 70 7.51 15.61 1.74
C ASP A 70 8.05 14.60 2.77
N ALA A 71 7.39 13.45 2.92
CA ALA A 71 7.74 12.35 3.82
C ALA A 71 7.36 10.99 3.21
N ASP A 72 7.89 9.91 3.78
CA ASP A 72 7.49 8.56 3.43
C ASP A 72 6.08 8.27 3.99
N PRO A 73 5.06 8.05 3.14
CA PRO A 73 3.68 7.83 3.59
C PRO A 73 3.49 6.52 4.34
N LEU A 74 4.39 5.53 4.20
CA LEU A 74 4.32 4.27 4.92
C LEU A 74 4.76 4.38 6.38
N CYS A 75 5.43 5.46 6.78
CA CYS A 75 5.76 5.73 8.18
C CYS A 75 5.33 7.12 8.64
N GLN A 76 4.90 8.00 7.73
CA GLN A 76 4.69 9.42 7.98
C GLN A 76 5.93 10.07 8.62
N CYS A 77 7.09 9.76 8.09
CA CYS A 77 8.37 10.16 8.61
C CYS A 77 9.35 10.53 7.49
N GLN A 78 10.28 11.42 7.79
CA GLN A 78 11.40 11.76 6.91
C GLN A 78 12.61 10.87 7.18
N ASP A 79 12.77 10.44 8.43
CA ASP A 79 13.81 9.50 8.86
C ASP A 79 13.14 8.25 9.47
N PRO A 80 13.19 7.10 8.80
CA PRO A 80 12.66 5.86 9.31
C PRO A 80 13.61 5.13 10.28
N GLY A 81 14.72 5.74 10.67
CA GLY A 81 15.77 5.10 11.48
C GLY A 81 15.24 4.42 12.73
N GLY A 82 15.44 3.11 12.82
CA GLY A 82 15.06 2.31 13.99
C GLY A 82 13.55 2.09 14.19
N LEU A 83 12.69 2.45 13.21
CA LEU A 83 11.25 2.20 13.32
C LEU A 83 10.96 0.72 13.55
N ARG A 84 9.90 0.45 14.31
CA ARG A 84 9.33 -0.88 14.52
C ARG A 84 7.85 -0.83 14.18
N ALA A 85 7.40 -1.76 13.35
CA ALA A 85 6.00 -1.86 13.00
C ALA A 85 5.40 -3.17 13.49
N SER A 86 4.15 -3.10 13.92
CA SER A 86 3.35 -4.27 14.31
C SER A 86 1.99 -4.22 13.61
N VAL A 87 1.55 -5.38 13.13
CA VAL A 87 0.20 -5.54 12.58
C VAL A 87 -0.79 -5.65 13.75
N ALA A 88 -1.67 -4.67 13.88
CA ALA A 88 -2.65 -4.59 14.95
C ALA A 88 -3.97 -5.31 14.59
N ALA A 89 -4.38 -5.26 13.32
CA ALA A 89 -5.60 -5.92 12.84
C ALA A 89 -5.57 -6.12 11.33
N VAL A 90 -6.30 -7.13 10.85
CA VAL A 90 -6.52 -7.40 9.43
C VAL A 90 -8.00 -7.60 9.17
N ARG A 91 -8.56 -6.91 8.19
CA ARG A 91 -9.91 -7.10 7.67
C ARG A 91 -9.86 -7.44 6.19
N ARG A 92 -10.78 -8.28 5.75
CA ARG A 92 -10.94 -8.66 4.33
C ARG A 92 -12.35 -8.29 3.88
N PRO A 93 -12.58 -7.07 3.39
CA PRO A 93 -13.92 -6.59 3.02
C PRO A 93 -14.49 -7.34 1.82
N ARG A 94 -13.65 -7.89 0.95
CA ARG A 94 -14.03 -8.67 -0.23
C ARG A 94 -12.84 -9.51 -0.72
N PRO A 95 -13.06 -10.52 -1.57
CA PRO A 95 -11.96 -11.25 -2.24
C PRO A 95 -11.01 -10.31 -2.95
N GLY A 96 -9.70 -10.54 -2.82
CA GLY A 96 -8.66 -9.71 -3.44
C GLY A 96 -8.44 -8.34 -2.80
N ALA A 97 -9.11 -8.02 -1.69
CA ALA A 97 -8.89 -6.79 -0.93
C ALA A 97 -8.65 -7.09 0.55
N ALA A 98 -7.75 -6.33 1.17
CA ALA A 98 -7.53 -6.37 2.61
C ALA A 98 -7.28 -4.96 3.15
N GLU A 99 -7.62 -4.76 4.42
CA GLU A 99 -7.27 -3.58 5.18
C GLU A 99 -6.45 -4.03 6.39
N VAL A 100 -5.23 -3.50 6.52
CA VAL A 100 -4.30 -3.85 7.59
C VAL A 100 -4.03 -2.61 8.43
N ARG A 101 -4.34 -2.67 9.71
CA ARG A 101 -3.97 -1.65 10.68
C ARG A 101 -2.56 -1.93 11.18
N VAL A 102 -1.70 -0.93 11.11
CA VAL A 102 -0.30 -1.02 11.50
C VAL A 102 -0.02 0.05 12.54
N ARG A 103 0.62 -0.34 13.63
CA ARG A 103 1.22 0.58 14.58
C ARG A 103 2.71 0.66 14.31
N ILE A 104 3.21 1.87 14.12
CA ILE A 104 4.62 2.18 13.92
C ILE A 104 5.11 2.90 15.17
N ALA A 105 6.21 2.43 15.74
CA ALA A 105 6.87 3.03 16.89
C ALA A 105 8.30 3.45 16.52
N PHE A 106 8.71 4.61 17.00
CA PHE A 106 10.03 5.17 16.79
C PHE A 106 10.87 5.13 18.07
N PRO A 107 12.21 5.15 18.00
CA PRO A 107 13.09 5.09 19.16
C PRO A 107 12.83 6.19 20.22
N GLY A 108 12.34 7.36 19.80
CA GLY A 108 12.00 8.48 20.68
C GLY A 108 10.68 8.35 21.46
N GLY A 109 9.96 7.24 21.32
CA GLY A 109 8.66 7.01 21.96
C GLY A 109 7.46 7.46 21.14
N ASP A 110 7.66 8.17 20.05
CA ASP A 110 6.59 8.54 19.11
C ASP A 110 6.00 7.31 18.45
N SER A 111 4.72 7.39 18.12
CA SER A 111 4.05 6.31 17.36
C SER A 111 3.06 6.87 16.34
N ARG A 112 2.80 6.09 15.31
CA ARG A 112 1.80 6.37 14.26
C ARG A 112 0.92 5.15 14.08
N ASP A 113 -0.36 5.38 13.86
CA ASP A 113 -1.32 4.34 13.47
C ASP A 113 -1.72 4.57 12.01
N LEU A 114 -1.41 3.61 11.16
CA LEU A 114 -1.75 3.63 9.74
C LEU A 114 -2.74 2.52 9.40
N ARG A 115 -3.47 2.74 8.33
CA ARG A 115 -4.36 1.78 7.73
C ARG A 115 -3.97 1.60 6.27
N LEU A 116 -3.39 0.44 5.97
CA LEU A 116 -2.99 0.08 4.61
C LEU A 116 -4.14 -0.66 3.95
N ARG A 117 -4.66 -0.12 2.86
CA ARG A 117 -5.58 -0.83 1.96
C ARG A 117 -4.76 -1.58 0.94
N LEU A 118 -4.94 -2.88 0.89
CA LEU A 118 -4.20 -3.77 0.01
C LEU A 118 -5.11 -4.29 -1.10
N ALA A 119 -4.55 -4.43 -2.30
CA ALA A 119 -5.16 -5.11 -3.42
C ALA A 119 -4.31 -6.32 -3.83
N TRP A 120 -4.99 -7.42 -4.17
CA TRP A 120 -4.37 -8.56 -4.79
C TRP A 120 -4.17 -8.29 -6.29
N THR A 121 -2.94 -8.46 -6.76
CA THR A 121 -2.56 -8.29 -8.16
C THR A 121 -1.99 -9.61 -8.70
N SER A 122 -1.71 -9.69 -9.98
CA SER A 122 -1.01 -10.84 -10.57
C SER A 122 0.37 -11.11 -9.95
N ALA A 123 0.97 -10.08 -9.31
CA ALA A 123 2.26 -10.17 -8.62
C ALA A 123 2.12 -10.29 -7.09
N GLY A 124 0.92 -10.57 -6.56
CA GLY A 124 0.64 -10.69 -5.12
C GLY A 124 0.05 -9.42 -4.49
N TRP A 125 0.04 -9.35 -3.17
CA TRP A 125 -0.46 -8.20 -2.42
C TRP A 125 0.35 -6.94 -2.71
N ARG A 126 -0.36 -5.81 -2.87
CA ARG A 126 0.21 -4.47 -3.06
C ARG A 126 -0.57 -3.46 -2.25
N VAL A 127 0.10 -2.43 -1.76
CA VAL A 127 -0.55 -1.28 -1.11
C VAL A 127 -1.29 -0.47 -2.17
N ALA A 128 -2.61 -0.45 -2.07
CA ALA A 128 -3.47 0.31 -2.97
C ALA A 128 -3.74 1.73 -2.46
N ASP A 129 -3.73 1.90 -1.13
CA ASP A 129 -3.93 3.19 -0.50
C ASP A 129 -3.42 3.17 0.95
N ILE A 130 -3.15 4.34 1.49
CA ILE A 130 -2.70 4.54 2.86
C ILE A 130 -3.63 5.57 3.50
N ALA A 131 -4.10 5.28 4.71
CA ALA A 131 -4.85 6.24 5.51
C ALA A 131 -4.17 6.43 6.86
N ALA A 132 -4.11 7.68 7.28
CA ALA A 132 -3.64 8.12 8.59
C ALA A 132 -4.72 8.96 9.28
N THR A 133 -4.43 9.48 10.48
CA THR A 133 -5.39 10.28 11.26
C THR A 133 -5.90 11.49 10.47
N ASP A 134 -4.99 12.23 9.85
CA ASP A 134 -5.31 13.49 9.16
C ASP A 134 -5.42 13.32 7.64
N GLU A 135 -5.17 12.12 7.13
CA GLU A 135 -5.21 11.81 5.71
C GLU A 135 -5.98 10.50 5.46
N PRO A 136 -7.29 10.57 5.20
CA PRO A 136 -8.13 9.37 5.02
C PRO A 136 -7.80 8.56 3.76
N SER A 137 -7.09 9.16 2.79
CA SER A 137 -6.62 8.51 1.56
C SER A 137 -5.45 9.28 0.96
N PHE A 138 -4.27 8.73 1.08
CA PHE A 138 -3.06 9.25 0.43
C PHE A 138 -3.19 9.28 -1.09
N LEU A 139 -3.75 8.23 -1.70
CA LEU A 139 -3.98 8.17 -3.15
C LEU A 139 -4.90 9.30 -3.63
N ALA A 140 -5.97 9.58 -2.89
CA ALA A 140 -6.89 10.66 -3.25
C ALA A 140 -6.22 12.04 -3.13
N GLY A 141 -5.47 12.28 -2.05
CA GLY A 141 -4.72 13.53 -1.84
C GLY A 141 -3.68 13.75 -2.93
N LEU A 142 -2.85 12.74 -3.20
CA LEU A 142 -1.84 12.75 -4.26
C LEU A 142 -2.44 13.01 -5.64
N THR A 143 -3.53 12.33 -5.97
CA THR A 143 -4.21 12.51 -7.27
C THR A 143 -4.81 13.91 -7.39
N ALA A 144 -5.39 14.43 -6.32
CA ALA A 144 -5.93 15.79 -6.30
C ALA A 144 -4.83 16.85 -6.48
N TRP A 145 -3.68 16.66 -5.82
CA TRP A 145 -2.52 17.53 -5.98
C TRP A 145 -1.99 17.49 -7.43
N ASN A 146 -1.80 16.33 -8.02
CA ASN A 146 -1.36 16.14 -9.40
C ASN A 146 -2.30 16.86 -10.38
N ARG A 147 -3.61 16.73 -10.17
CA ARG A 147 -4.61 17.42 -11.00
C ARG A 147 -4.49 18.95 -10.92
N ARG A 148 -4.34 19.53 -9.71
CA ARG A 148 -4.16 20.97 -9.51
C ARG A 148 -2.88 21.47 -10.20
N LYS A 149 -1.77 20.75 -10.05
CA LYS A 149 -0.50 21.13 -10.69
C LYS A 149 -0.56 21.10 -12.23
N ARG A 150 -1.30 20.16 -12.81
CA ARG A 150 -1.55 20.15 -14.27
C ARG A 150 -2.39 21.34 -14.73
N ALA A 151 -3.42 21.72 -13.98
CA ALA A 151 -4.29 22.83 -14.34
C ALA A 151 -3.62 24.21 -14.21
N GLY A 152 -2.57 24.32 -13.41
CA GLY A 152 -1.82 25.57 -13.22
C GLY A 152 -0.59 25.74 -14.15
N ARG A 153 -0.43 24.81 -15.11
CA ARG A 153 0.59 24.87 -16.16
C ARG A 153 -0.04 25.29 -17.49
#